data_783df527ca09f7b08d008a5311e70bbe
#
_entry.id   783df527ca09f7b08d008a5311e70bbe
#
_cell.length_a   1.000
_cell.length_b   1.000
_cell.length_c   1.000
_cell.angle_alpha   90.00
_cell.angle_beta   90.00
_cell.angle_gamma   90.00
#
_symmetry.space_group_name_H-M   'P 1'
#
loop_
_entity.id
_entity.type
_entity.pdbx_description
1 polymer ?
#
loop_
_entity_poly.entity_id
_entity_poly.type
_entity_poly.pdbx_seq_one_letter_code
_entity_poly.pdbx_strand_id
1 'polypeptide(L)'
;GLGDVYKRQIQINDDTYTLPGSWDELTPKQLLYLVKLTKSNIPVEQVKIYMMLYCLKAHVCRHKKIFKEYVRIKIGQESETVRFRIRSRRYLLHPEEISLLADQFHFLMREEENRITSQRLYLINPELTVNPYPTLRFRCRKFIGPEDQLFDITFEQFMYMQTYLDAMQLDPQKINHLLACLWHRGKEFDINRLDNDAAILKRLPDDRKMIMYWYILGSLSCMSAAYPRIFSGEGKNNGRIFDAQLRLLDSLSHSDMTKKPEIRKGLLLDALYSMDESIRRKEETEENLRNR
;
A
#
# COMPACT_ATOMS: atom_id res chain seq x y z
N GLY A 1 -10.77 17.00 10.92
CA GLY A 1 -12.06 16.35 10.95
C GLY A 1 -11.88 14.89 10.68
N LEU A 2 -12.26 14.05 11.63
CA LEU A 2 -12.36 12.60 11.46
C LEU A 2 -13.36 12.36 10.33
N GLY A 3 -12.87 11.98 9.17
CA GLY A 3 -13.71 11.53 8.08
C GLY A 3 -14.52 10.33 8.56
N ASP A 4 -15.83 10.45 8.54
CA ASP A 4 -16.73 9.33 8.75
C ASP A 4 -16.33 8.21 7.80
N VAL A 5 -15.79 7.16 8.38
CA VAL A 5 -15.46 5.93 7.67
C VAL A 5 -16.79 5.30 7.29
N TYR A 6 -17.29 5.62 6.10
CA TYR A 6 -18.52 5.03 5.56
C TYR A 6 -18.24 3.58 5.19
N LYS A 7 -18.38 2.70 6.18
CA LYS A 7 -18.45 1.27 5.92
C LYS A 7 -19.53 1.03 4.88
N ARG A 8 -19.15 0.50 3.73
CA ARG A 8 -20.11 0.23 2.66
C ARG A 8 -21.06 -0.87 3.09
N GLN A 9 -22.37 -0.62 2.95
CA GLN A 9 -23.39 -1.59 3.22
C GLN A 9 -23.85 -2.22 1.90
N ILE A 10 -23.95 -3.54 1.87
CA ILE A 10 -24.60 -4.26 0.80
C ILE A 10 -25.87 -4.90 1.33
N GLN A 11 -26.88 -4.92 0.48
CA GLN A 11 -28.14 -5.59 0.75
C GLN A 11 -28.22 -6.86 -0.08
N ILE A 12 -28.48 -7.98 0.59
CA ILE A 12 -28.75 -9.27 -0.06
C ILE A 12 -30.12 -9.73 0.40
N ASN A 13 -31.12 -9.64 -0.46
CA ASN A 13 -32.53 -9.72 -0.11
C ASN A 13 -32.88 -8.70 1.00
N ASP A 14 -33.42 -9.17 2.11
CA ASP A 14 -33.80 -8.32 3.26
C ASP A 14 -32.66 -8.11 4.26
N ASP A 15 -31.47 -8.65 4.00
CA ASP A 15 -30.36 -8.60 4.94
C ASP A 15 -29.30 -7.58 4.51
N THR A 16 -28.87 -6.77 5.48
CA THR A 16 -27.79 -5.80 5.28
C THR A 16 -26.49 -6.30 5.88
N TYR A 17 -25.41 -6.23 5.10
CA TYR A 17 -24.08 -6.61 5.50
C TYR A 17 -23.12 -5.43 5.33
N THR A 18 -22.22 -5.26 6.30
CA THR A 18 -21.19 -4.23 6.26
C THR A 18 -19.89 -4.82 5.73
N LEU A 19 -19.32 -4.20 4.72
CA LEU A 19 -18.07 -4.58 4.08
C LEU A 19 -17.03 -3.45 4.18
N PRO A 20 -15.73 -3.78 4.10
CA PRO A 20 -14.68 -2.77 3.97
C PRO A 20 -14.89 -1.93 2.70
N GLY A 21 -14.73 -0.62 2.81
CA GLY A 21 -14.84 0.33 1.70
C GLY A 21 -13.49 0.89 1.24
N SER A 22 -12.40 0.59 1.97
CA SER A 22 -11.05 1.04 1.67
C SER A 22 -10.01 0.01 2.11
N TRP A 23 -8.76 0.22 1.70
CA TRP A 23 -7.61 -0.59 2.13
C TRP A 23 -7.42 -0.56 3.65
N ASP A 24 -7.61 0.58 4.27
CA ASP A 24 -7.35 0.80 5.70
C ASP A 24 -8.41 0.14 6.61
N GLU A 25 -9.56 -0.23 6.05
CA GLU A 25 -10.59 -0.99 6.76
C GLU A 25 -10.35 -2.50 6.74
N LEU A 26 -9.39 -2.97 5.94
CA LEU A 26 -9.04 -4.38 5.87
C LEU A 26 -8.28 -4.82 7.11
N THR A 27 -8.80 -5.83 7.78
CA THR A 27 -8.11 -6.46 8.91
C THR A 27 -6.83 -7.18 8.44
N PRO A 28 -5.81 -7.39 9.30
CA PRO A 28 -4.62 -8.14 8.95
C PRO A 28 -4.89 -9.54 8.39
N LYS A 29 -5.99 -10.20 8.81
CA LYS A 29 -6.41 -11.50 8.28
C LYS A 29 -6.95 -11.39 6.85
N GLN A 30 -7.69 -10.33 6.55
CA GLN A 30 -8.20 -10.04 5.20
C GLN A 30 -7.06 -9.67 4.26
N LEU A 31 -6.10 -8.87 4.72
CA LEU A 31 -4.88 -8.55 3.96
C LEU A 31 -4.06 -9.82 3.66
N LEU A 32 -3.87 -10.72 4.63
CA LEU A 32 -3.21 -12.01 4.40
C LEU A 32 -3.95 -12.87 3.36
N TYR A 33 -5.28 -12.84 3.38
CA TYR A 33 -6.07 -13.55 2.38
C TYR A 33 -5.90 -12.94 0.99
N LEU A 34 -5.91 -11.61 0.89
CA LEU A 34 -5.66 -10.89 -0.35
C LEU A 34 -4.28 -11.23 -0.95
N VAL A 35 -3.21 -11.25 -0.12
CA VAL A 35 -1.87 -11.68 -0.58
C VAL A 35 -1.89 -13.09 -1.15
N LYS A 36 -2.63 -14.01 -0.54
CA LYS A 36 -2.76 -15.38 -1.08
C LYS A 36 -3.49 -15.41 -2.42
N LEU A 37 -4.49 -14.57 -2.61
CA LEU A 37 -5.19 -14.44 -3.89
C LEU A 37 -4.26 -13.89 -4.97
N THR A 38 -3.47 -12.88 -4.68
CA THR A 38 -2.53 -12.30 -5.66
C THR A 38 -1.42 -13.27 -6.07
N LYS A 39 -1.04 -14.20 -5.20
CA LYS A 39 -0.08 -15.27 -5.51
C LYS A 39 -0.69 -16.45 -6.26
N SER A 40 -2.00 -16.52 -6.34
CA SER A 40 -2.70 -17.56 -7.08
C SER A 40 -2.91 -17.11 -8.52
N ASN A 41 -2.97 -18.06 -9.47
CA ASN A 41 -3.25 -17.77 -10.89
C ASN A 41 -4.72 -17.39 -11.13
N ILE A 42 -5.29 -16.55 -10.28
CA ILE A 42 -6.67 -16.07 -10.37
C ILE A 42 -6.65 -14.73 -11.10
N PRO A 43 -7.50 -14.52 -12.12
CA PRO A 43 -7.66 -13.20 -12.73
C PRO A 43 -7.98 -12.13 -11.68
N VAL A 44 -7.35 -10.97 -11.80
CA VAL A 44 -7.44 -9.91 -10.79
C VAL A 44 -8.90 -9.46 -10.58
N GLU A 45 -9.70 -9.42 -11.63
CA GLU A 45 -11.14 -9.12 -11.56
C GLU A 45 -11.92 -10.06 -10.63
N GLN A 46 -11.47 -11.30 -10.53
CA GLN A 46 -12.11 -12.31 -9.66
C GLN A 46 -11.67 -12.16 -8.20
N VAL A 47 -10.56 -11.47 -7.93
CA VAL A 47 -10.10 -11.19 -6.57
C VAL A 47 -11.19 -10.45 -5.77
N LYS A 48 -11.96 -9.55 -6.42
CA LYS A 48 -13.09 -8.84 -5.81
C LYS A 48 -14.11 -9.82 -5.22
N ILE A 49 -14.51 -10.82 -6.02
CA ILE A 49 -15.52 -11.82 -5.61
C ILE A 49 -15.00 -12.64 -4.43
N TYR A 50 -13.76 -13.11 -4.49
CA TYR A 50 -13.18 -13.90 -3.41
C TYR A 50 -13.03 -13.08 -2.11
N MET A 51 -12.62 -11.82 -2.22
CA MET A 51 -12.52 -10.92 -1.07
C MET A 51 -13.89 -10.66 -0.45
N MET A 52 -14.91 -10.37 -1.24
CA MET A 52 -16.28 -10.19 -0.77
C MET A 52 -16.76 -11.42 0.00
N LEU A 53 -16.66 -12.62 -0.61
CA LEU A 53 -17.08 -13.86 0.02
C LEU A 53 -16.31 -14.14 1.32
N TYR A 54 -15.02 -13.84 1.37
CA TYR A 54 -14.21 -13.97 2.57
C TYR A 54 -14.65 -13.01 3.68
N CYS A 55 -14.89 -11.74 3.35
CA CYS A 55 -15.36 -10.73 4.31
C CYS A 55 -16.74 -11.05 4.85
N LEU A 56 -17.65 -11.56 4.02
CA LEU A 56 -18.96 -12.04 4.42
C LEU A 56 -18.93 -13.34 5.21
N LYS A 57 -17.77 -14.02 5.27
CA LYS A 57 -17.64 -15.39 5.78
C LYS A 57 -18.63 -16.35 5.10
N ALA A 58 -18.80 -16.16 3.79
CA ALA A 58 -19.71 -16.93 2.99
C ALA A 58 -19.16 -18.34 2.71
N HIS A 59 -19.99 -19.33 2.85
CA HIS A 59 -19.69 -20.72 2.52
C HIS A 59 -20.54 -21.15 1.32
N VAL A 60 -19.92 -21.48 0.20
CA VAL A 60 -20.61 -21.99 -0.98
C VAL A 60 -21.14 -23.38 -0.68
N CYS A 61 -22.47 -23.53 -0.77
CA CYS A 61 -23.18 -24.79 -0.49
C CYS A 61 -23.23 -25.62 -1.78
N ARG A 62 -22.41 -26.64 -1.88
CA ARG A 62 -22.24 -27.63 -2.96
C ARG A 62 -21.25 -27.28 -4.08
N HIS A 63 -20.36 -28.25 -4.28
CA HIS A 63 -19.36 -28.44 -5.31
C HIS A 63 -18.22 -27.40 -5.39
N LYS A 64 -17.11 -27.76 -4.76
CA LYS A 64 -15.78 -27.12 -5.00
C LYS A 64 -15.42 -27.02 -6.50
N LYS A 65 -15.98 -27.92 -7.33
CA LYS A 65 -15.83 -27.90 -8.79
C LYS A 65 -16.61 -26.77 -9.44
N ILE A 66 -17.89 -26.58 -9.09
CA ILE A 66 -18.75 -25.54 -9.68
C ILE A 66 -18.18 -24.15 -9.40
N PHE A 67 -17.63 -23.92 -8.21
CA PHE A 67 -17.07 -22.61 -7.89
C PHE A 67 -15.79 -22.31 -8.68
N LYS A 68 -14.93 -23.30 -8.94
CA LYS A 68 -13.76 -23.13 -9.82
C LYS A 68 -14.15 -22.99 -11.30
N GLU A 69 -15.17 -23.68 -11.74
CA GLU A 69 -15.74 -23.56 -13.08
C GLU A 69 -16.53 -22.26 -13.23
N TYR A 70 -17.30 -21.89 -12.23
CA TYR A 70 -18.07 -20.65 -12.19
C TYR A 70 -17.20 -19.42 -12.40
N VAL A 71 -16.07 -19.37 -11.73
CA VAL A 71 -15.08 -18.31 -11.89
C VAL A 71 -14.39 -18.37 -13.26
N ARG A 72 -14.52 -19.49 -14.01
CA ARG A 72 -14.06 -19.65 -15.40
C ARG A 72 -15.15 -19.44 -16.45
N ILE A 73 -16.43 -19.41 -16.06
CA ILE A 73 -17.53 -19.22 -17.02
C ILE A 73 -17.44 -17.80 -17.57
N LYS A 74 -17.16 -17.73 -18.85
CA LYS A 74 -17.34 -16.53 -19.67
C LYS A 74 -18.79 -16.07 -19.55
N ILE A 75 -18.98 -14.79 -19.31
CA ILE A 75 -20.25 -14.07 -19.47
C ILE A 75 -20.87 -14.54 -20.80
N GLY A 76 -21.95 -15.32 -20.75
CA GLY A 76 -22.63 -15.73 -21.97
C GLY A 76 -23.35 -17.10 -22.00
N GLN A 77 -23.36 -17.86 -20.91
CA GLN A 77 -24.17 -19.07 -20.82
C GLN A 77 -25.22 -18.99 -19.72
N GLU A 78 -26.41 -19.52 -20.03
CA GLU A 78 -27.62 -19.47 -19.20
C GLU A 78 -27.37 -19.81 -17.73
N SER A 79 -27.90 -18.96 -16.92
CA SER A 79 -27.71 -18.73 -15.50
C SER A 79 -27.96 -19.93 -14.59
N GLU A 80 -26.92 -20.64 -14.20
CA GLU A 80 -26.97 -21.40 -12.96
C GLU A 80 -26.84 -20.48 -11.77
N THR A 81 -27.84 -20.50 -10.88
CA THR A 81 -27.78 -19.75 -9.63
C THR A 81 -26.77 -20.36 -8.65
N VAL A 82 -25.98 -19.52 -8.00
CA VAL A 82 -25.03 -19.96 -6.96
C VAL A 82 -25.68 -19.93 -5.60
N ARG A 83 -25.64 -21.07 -4.93
CA ARG A 83 -26.16 -21.23 -3.58
C ARG A 83 -25.04 -21.08 -2.56
N PHE A 84 -25.16 -20.11 -1.65
CA PHE A 84 -24.20 -19.92 -0.57
C PHE A 84 -24.88 -19.62 0.76
N ARG A 85 -24.13 -19.77 1.85
CA ARG A 85 -24.58 -19.51 3.20
C ARG A 85 -23.71 -18.46 3.86
N ILE A 86 -24.34 -17.42 4.40
CA ILE A 86 -23.70 -16.42 5.27
C ILE A 86 -24.29 -16.61 6.67
N ARG A 87 -23.43 -16.92 7.67
CA ARG A 87 -23.88 -17.28 9.02
C ARG A 87 -24.90 -18.45 8.97
N SER A 88 -26.16 -18.23 9.38
CA SER A 88 -27.22 -19.22 9.37
C SER A 88 -28.17 -19.13 8.15
N ARG A 89 -28.08 -18.05 7.35
CA ARG A 89 -28.99 -17.79 6.23
C ARG A 89 -28.42 -18.32 4.92
N ARG A 90 -29.32 -18.81 4.06
CA ARG A 90 -28.98 -19.33 2.73
C ARG A 90 -29.46 -18.35 1.67
N TYR A 91 -28.63 -18.09 0.69
CA TYR A 91 -28.89 -17.19 -0.43
C TYR A 91 -28.72 -17.93 -1.75
N LEU A 92 -29.47 -17.49 -2.73
CA LEU A 92 -29.40 -17.93 -4.10
C LEU A 92 -29.28 -16.68 -4.96
N LEU A 93 -28.14 -16.47 -5.58
CA LEU A 93 -27.88 -15.31 -6.42
C LEU A 93 -27.40 -15.73 -7.81
N HIS A 94 -27.70 -14.91 -8.79
CA HIS A 94 -27.13 -15.04 -10.11
C HIS A 94 -25.68 -14.55 -10.15
N PRO A 95 -24.88 -15.05 -11.07
CA PRO A 95 -23.50 -14.62 -11.26
C PRO A 95 -23.31 -13.11 -11.38
N GLU A 96 -24.20 -12.47 -12.10
CA GLU A 96 -24.19 -11.03 -12.33
C GLU A 96 -24.42 -10.25 -11.03
N GLU A 97 -25.35 -10.73 -10.20
CA GLU A 97 -25.63 -10.14 -8.89
C GLU A 97 -24.40 -10.23 -7.96
N ILE A 98 -23.71 -11.39 -7.99
CA ILE A 98 -22.47 -11.60 -7.22
C ILE A 98 -21.38 -10.64 -7.72
N SER A 99 -21.26 -10.46 -9.03
CA SER A 99 -20.30 -9.54 -9.63
C SER A 99 -20.58 -8.09 -9.22
N LEU A 100 -21.84 -7.66 -9.30
CA LEU A 100 -22.27 -6.31 -8.86
C LEU A 100 -21.97 -6.06 -7.37
N LEU A 101 -22.27 -7.05 -6.53
CA LEU A 101 -21.95 -6.95 -5.09
C LEU A 101 -20.42 -6.90 -4.86
N ALA A 102 -19.65 -7.62 -5.66
CA ALA A 102 -18.18 -7.63 -5.56
C ALA A 102 -17.54 -6.32 -6.04
N ASP A 103 -18.23 -5.48 -6.80
CA ASP A 103 -17.72 -4.18 -7.25
C ASP A 103 -17.48 -3.21 -6.09
N GLN A 104 -18.03 -3.48 -4.90
CA GLN A 104 -17.66 -2.78 -3.67
C GLN A 104 -16.16 -2.88 -3.36
N PHE A 105 -15.48 -3.90 -3.87
CA PHE A 105 -14.03 -4.13 -3.72
C PHE A 105 -13.21 -3.56 -4.89
N HIS A 106 -13.79 -2.69 -5.72
CA HIS A 106 -13.06 -2.05 -6.82
C HIS A 106 -11.85 -1.23 -6.33
N PHE A 107 -11.92 -0.70 -5.11
CA PHE A 107 -10.82 0.05 -4.48
C PHE A 107 -9.49 -0.74 -4.36
N LEU A 108 -9.55 -2.08 -4.47
CA LEU A 108 -8.34 -2.92 -4.45
C LEU A 108 -7.52 -2.81 -5.72
N MET A 109 -8.08 -2.25 -6.77
CA MET A 109 -7.54 -2.35 -8.13
C MET A 109 -7.43 -0.99 -8.77
N ARG A 110 -6.47 -0.90 -9.70
CA ARG A 110 -6.37 0.16 -10.68
C ARG A 110 -6.54 -0.42 -12.07
N GLU A 111 -7.35 0.23 -12.87
CA GLU A 111 -7.49 -0.06 -14.28
C GLU A 111 -6.39 0.68 -15.05
N GLU A 112 -5.64 -0.06 -15.85
CA GLU A 112 -4.66 0.49 -16.78
C GLU A 112 -5.00 0.05 -18.20
N GLU A 113 -4.94 0.97 -19.14
CA GLU A 113 -5.07 0.65 -20.54
C GLU A 113 -3.69 0.28 -21.11
N ASN A 114 -3.57 -0.92 -21.67
CA ASN A 114 -2.36 -1.31 -22.37
C ASN A 114 -2.26 -0.50 -23.66
N ARG A 115 -1.28 0.40 -23.74
CA ARG A 115 -1.07 1.32 -24.87
C ARG A 115 -0.85 0.62 -26.21
N ILE A 116 -0.45 -0.67 -26.20
CA ILE A 116 -0.16 -1.44 -27.41
C ILE A 116 -1.38 -2.22 -27.88
N THR A 117 -2.11 -2.84 -26.95
CA THR A 117 -3.22 -3.75 -27.27
C THR A 117 -4.59 -3.12 -27.06
N SER A 118 -4.69 -1.90 -26.51
CA SER A 118 -5.93 -1.24 -26.05
C SER A 118 -6.78 -2.13 -25.13
N GLN A 119 -6.15 -3.13 -24.50
CA GLN A 119 -6.82 -3.99 -23.52
C GLN A 119 -6.74 -3.36 -22.13
N ARG A 120 -7.84 -3.46 -21.41
CA ARG A 120 -7.88 -3.06 -20.00
C ARG A 120 -7.18 -4.11 -19.15
N LEU A 121 -6.22 -3.66 -18.36
CA LEU A 121 -5.50 -4.47 -17.39
C LEU A 121 -5.90 -4.01 -15.98
N TYR A 122 -6.21 -4.97 -15.13
CA TYR A 122 -6.49 -4.70 -13.72
C TYR A 122 -5.27 -5.10 -12.89
N LEU A 123 -4.75 -4.15 -12.16
CA LEU A 123 -3.61 -4.34 -11.26
C LEU A 123 -4.04 -4.07 -9.82
N ILE A 124 -3.49 -4.82 -8.88
CA ILE A 124 -3.66 -4.50 -7.47
C ILE A 124 -2.95 -3.17 -7.19
N ASN A 125 -3.69 -2.20 -6.65
CA ASN A 125 -3.20 -0.88 -6.32
C ASN A 125 -3.22 -0.68 -4.81
N PRO A 126 -2.10 -0.91 -4.11
CA PRO A 126 -2.06 -0.75 -2.67
C PRO A 126 -2.20 0.72 -2.24
N GLU A 127 -3.28 1.01 -1.53
CA GLU A 127 -3.54 2.32 -0.91
C GLU A 127 -3.66 2.18 0.63
N LEU A 128 -2.95 1.19 1.18
CA LEU A 128 -2.92 0.92 2.62
C LEU A 128 -2.04 1.96 3.32
N THR A 129 -2.62 2.79 4.18
CA THR A 129 -1.92 3.86 4.90
C THR A 129 -1.90 3.63 6.42
N VAL A 130 -2.79 2.79 6.94
CA VAL A 130 -2.78 2.35 8.33
C VAL A 130 -1.82 1.19 8.52
N ASN A 131 -0.90 1.31 9.48
CA ASN A 131 0.10 0.28 9.72
C ASN A 131 -0.52 -0.99 10.33
N PRO A 132 -0.58 -2.11 9.59
CA PRO A 132 -1.19 -3.36 10.09
C PRO A 132 -0.35 -4.08 11.13
N TYR A 133 0.91 -3.68 11.30
CA TYR A 133 1.87 -4.29 12.22
C TYR A 133 2.70 -3.24 12.98
N PRO A 134 2.10 -2.39 13.84
CA PRO A 134 2.83 -1.34 14.56
C PRO A 134 3.87 -1.91 15.53
N THR A 135 3.77 -3.17 15.86
CA THR A 135 4.74 -3.89 16.70
C THR A 135 4.92 -5.32 16.20
N LEU A 136 6.17 -5.73 16.05
CA LEU A 136 6.53 -7.12 15.79
C LEU A 136 7.28 -7.71 16.98
N ARG A 137 7.03 -8.99 17.29
CA ARG A 137 7.71 -9.70 18.37
C ARG A 137 8.36 -10.97 17.82
N PHE A 138 9.66 -11.09 18.07
CA PHE A 138 10.47 -12.26 17.75
C PHE A 138 11.12 -12.78 19.03
N ARG A 139 10.54 -13.81 19.66
CA ARG A 139 10.97 -14.30 20.97
C ARG A 139 11.06 -13.13 21.97
N CYS A 140 12.27 -12.81 22.47
CA CYS A 140 12.51 -11.71 23.43
C CYS A 140 12.78 -10.35 22.75
N ARG A 141 12.68 -10.24 21.43
CA ARG A 141 12.98 -9.00 20.70
C ARG A 141 11.70 -8.33 20.23
N LYS A 142 11.54 -7.04 20.54
CA LYS A 142 10.44 -6.20 20.10
C LYS A 142 10.95 -5.24 19.03
N PHE A 143 10.26 -5.18 17.90
CA PHE A 143 10.43 -4.19 16.86
C PHE A 143 9.25 -3.22 16.92
N ILE A 144 9.55 -1.95 16.81
CA ILE A 144 8.57 -0.88 16.73
C ILE A 144 8.52 -0.48 15.26
N GLY A 145 7.32 -0.47 14.69
CA GLY A 145 7.06 0.01 13.34
C GLY A 145 6.64 1.48 13.35
N PRO A 146 6.60 2.11 12.17
CA PRO A 146 6.19 3.49 12.03
C PRO A 146 4.70 3.69 12.36
N GLU A 147 4.33 4.91 12.64
CA GLU A 147 2.94 5.35 12.72
C GLU A 147 2.24 5.28 11.36
N ASP A 148 0.93 5.40 11.36
CA ASP A 148 0.13 5.44 10.13
C ASP A 148 0.66 6.54 9.20
N GLN A 149 0.62 6.29 7.90
CA GLN A 149 1.09 7.20 6.86
C GLN A 149 2.59 7.59 6.97
N LEU A 150 3.38 6.85 7.74
CA LEU A 150 4.81 7.14 8.01
C LEU A 150 5.03 8.50 8.68
N PHE A 151 4.11 8.95 9.56
CA PHE A 151 4.17 10.29 10.14
C PHE A 151 5.36 10.53 11.10
N ASP A 152 5.87 9.48 11.69
CA ASP A 152 6.94 9.53 12.70
C ASP A 152 8.34 9.20 12.17
N ILE A 153 8.48 8.93 10.87
CA ILE A 153 9.79 8.58 10.33
C ILE A 153 10.69 9.79 10.17
N THR A 154 12.01 9.57 10.38
CA THR A 154 13.01 10.60 10.15
C THR A 154 13.38 10.71 8.67
N PHE A 155 13.97 11.85 8.30
CA PHE A 155 14.49 12.05 6.95
C PHE A 155 15.59 11.02 6.62
N GLU A 156 16.40 10.62 7.59
CA GLU A 156 17.40 9.55 7.42
C GLU A 156 16.78 8.20 7.11
N GLN A 157 15.72 7.81 7.84
CA GLN A 157 14.98 6.57 7.54
C GLN A 157 14.42 6.59 6.13
N PHE A 158 13.87 7.72 5.69
CA PHE A 158 13.36 7.89 4.34
C PHE A 158 14.45 7.72 3.27
N MET A 159 15.64 8.30 3.47
CA MET A 159 16.76 8.14 2.55
C MET A 159 17.15 6.66 2.38
N TYR A 160 17.30 5.92 3.47
CA TYR A 160 17.63 4.50 3.41
C TYR A 160 16.48 3.67 2.83
N MET A 161 15.24 3.98 3.21
CA MET A 161 14.04 3.32 2.68
C MET A 161 14.00 3.43 1.14
N GLN A 162 14.17 4.62 0.59
CA GLN A 162 14.21 4.85 -0.86
C GLN A 162 15.35 4.09 -1.53
N THR A 163 16.54 4.08 -0.92
CA THR A 163 17.71 3.35 -1.43
C THR A 163 17.42 1.85 -1.52
N TYR A 164 16.80 1.26 -0.51
CA TYR A 164 16.47 -0.17 -0.53
C TYR A 164 15.26 -0.49 -1.40
N LEU A 165 14.33 0.43 -1.57
CA LEU A 165 13.22 0.32 -2.51
C LEU A 165 13.74 0.20 -3.95
N ASP A 166 14.71 1.02 -4.32
CA ASP A 166 15.38 0.95 -5.61
C ASP A 166 16.20 -0.34 -5.76
N ALA A 167 16.98 -0.68 -4.74
CA ALA A 167 17.78 -1.90 -4.74
C ALA A 167 16.96 -3.19 -4.88
N MET A 168 15.69 -3.20 -4.46
CA MET A 168 14.77 -4.33 -4.63
C MET A 168 14.48 -4.66 -6.10
N GLN A 169 14.65 -3.72 -7.01
CA GLN A 169 14.46 -3.98 -8.45
C GLN A 169 15.51 -4.98 -8.98
N LEU A 170 16.71 -4.98 -8.39
CA LEU A 170 17.79 -5.88 -8.74
C LEU A 170 17.89 -7.09 -7.81
N ASP A 171 17.61 -6.90 -6.52
CA ASP A 171 17.67 -7.94 -5.49
C ASP A 171 16.43 -7.90 -4.59
N PRO A 172 15.42 -8.76 -4.84
CA PRO A 172 14.21 -8.83 -4.02
C PRO A 172 14.46 -9.11 -2.53
N GLN A 173 15.63 -9.67 -2.16
CA GLN A 173 15.98 -9.91 -0.75
C GLN A 173 16.21 -8.61 0.03
N LYS A 174 16.43 -7.49 -0.66
CA LYS A 174 16.56 -6.15 -0.06
C LYS A 174 15.28 -5.67 0.62
N ILE A 175 14.14 -6.34 0.40
CA ILE A 175 12.93 -6.11 1.20
C ILE A 175 13.20 -6.21 2.71
N ASN A 176 14.11 -7.09 3.14
CA ASN A 176 14.41 -7.21 4.57
C ASN A 176 15.10 -5.96 5.14
N HIS A 177 15.96 -5.32 4.36
CA HIS A 177 16.61 -4.05 4.72
C HIS A 177 15.62 -2.88 4.64
N LEU A 178 14.78 -2.86 3.59
CA LEU A 178 13.68 -1.90 3.48
C LEU A 178 12.81 -1.91 4.74
N LEU A 179 12.39 -3.09 5.17
CA LEU A 179 11.58 -3.23 6.38
C LEU A 179 12.34 -2.84 7.64
N ALA A 180 13.66 -3.12 7.71
CA ALA A 180 14.48 -2.77 8.86
C ALA A 180 14.74 -1.26 9.01
N CYS A 181 14.60 -0.48 7.93
CA CYS A 181 14.60 0.99 8.01
C CYS A 181 13.43 1.53 8.83
N LEU A 182 12.29 0.84 8.78
CA LEU A 182 11.02 1.30 9.37
C LEU A 182 10.65 0.53 10.64
N TRP A 183 10.86 -0.79 10.67
CA TRP A 183 10.65 -1.64 11.86
C TRP A 183 12.00 -1.92 12.50
N HIS A 184 12.33 -1.20 13.56
CA HIS A 184 13.61 -1.29 14.24
C HIS A 184 13.47 -1.57 15.74
N ARG A 185 14.57 -1.98 16.35
CA ARG A 185 14.66 -2.17 17.79
C ARG A 185 15.15 -0.89 18.44
N GLY A 186 14.52 -0.52 19.56
CA GLY A 186 14.87 0.71 20.29
C GLY A 186 13.89 1.83 20.02
N LYS A 187 14.17 3.00 20.61
CA LYS A 187 13.32 4.19 20.46
C LYS A 187 13.61 4.94 19.18
N GLU A 188 14.86 4.89 18.71
CA GLU A 188 15.34 5.61 17.53
C GLU A 188 15.93 4.64 16.53
N PHE A 189 15.87 5.01 15.26
CA PHE A 189 16.55 4.32 14.18
C PHE A 189 18.07 4.40 14.36
N ASP A 190 18.76 3.29 14.14
CA ASP A 190 20.21 3.18 14.22
C ASP A 190 20.74 2.39 13.02
N ILE A 191 21.40 3.09 12.13
CA ILE A 191 21.96 2.49 10.90
C ILE A 191 22.94 1.35 11.18
N ASN A 192 23.67 1.40 12.29
CA ASN A 192 24.62 0.35 12.66
C ASN A 192 23.92 -0.97 13.02
N ARG A 193 22.63 -0.94 13.30
CA ARG A 193 21.82 -2.13 13.59
C ARG A 193 21.06 -2.66 12.38
N LEU A 194 21.03 -1.91 11.29
CA LEU A 194 20.19 -2.17 10.13
C LEU A 194 20.36 -3.61 9.60
N ASP A 195 21.60 -4.04 9.35
CA ASP A 195 21.89 -5.38 8.82
C ASP A 195 21.45 -6.49 9.79
N ASN A 196 21.63 -6.25 11.09
CA ASN A 196 21.24 -7.18 12.14
C ASN A 196 19.71 -7.29 12.25
N ASP A 197 19.01 -6.18 12.12
CA ASP A 197 17.56 -6.13 12.14
C ASP A 197 16.97 -6.74 10.87
N ALA A 198 17.58 -6.49 9.71
CA ALA A 198 17.21 -7.13 8.44
C ALA A 198 17.37 -8.66 8.50
N ALA A 199 18.45 -9.16 9.10
CA ALA A 199 18.68 -10.60 9.28
C ALA A 199 17.62 -11.26 10.18
N ILE A 200 17.07 -10.53 11.14
CA ILE A 200 15.96 -11.02 11.98
C ILE A 200 14.65 -10.98 11.22
N LEU A 201 14.36 -9.86 10.54
CA LEU A 201 13.13 -9.67 9.75
C LEU A 201 13.06 -10.62 8.55
N LYS A 202 14.19 -11.13 8.06
CA LYS A 202 14.24 -12.20 7.05
C LYS A 202 13.39 -13.42 7.46
N ARG A 203 13.20 -13.65 8.76
CA ARG A 203 12.41 -14.79 9.29
C ARG A 203 10.89 -14.54 9.25
N LEU A 204 10.44 -13.35 8.90
CA LEU A 204 9.02 -13.08 8.69
C LEU A 204 8.51 -13.89 7.50
N PRO A 205 7.27 -14.42 7.57
CA PRO A 205 6.61 -14.97 6.41
C PRO A 205 6.49 -13.95 5.28
N ASP A 206 6.71 -14.38 4.05
CA ASP A 206 6.69 -13.50 2.88
C ASP A 206 5.34 -12.80 2.67
N ASP A 207 4.24 -13.45 3.08
CA ASP A 207 2.91 -12.83 3.03
C ASP A 207 2.82 -11.60 3.95
N ARG A 208 3.45 -11.64 5.13
CA ARG A 208 3.50 -10.47 6.02
C ARG A 208 4.40 -9.38 5.48
N LYS A 209 5.55 -9.75 4.90
CA LYS A 209 6.45 -8.77 4.25
C LYS A 209 5.74 -8.06 3.12
N MET A 210 4.92 -8.79 2.33
CA MET A 210 4.14 -8.20 1.25
C MET A 210 3.13 -7.17 1.76
N ILE A 211 2.42 -7.46 2.86
CA ILE A 211 1.49 -6.50 3.46
C ILE A 211 2.22 -5.25 3.97
N MET A 212 3.37 -5.43 4.64
CA MET A 212 4.19 -4.31 5.10
C MET A 212 4.71 -3.48 3.92
N TYR A 213 5.07 -4.13 2.82
CA TYR A 213 5.45 -3.48 1.58
C TYR A 213 4.28 -2.68 0.96
N TRP A 214 3.07 -3.24 0.95
CA TRP A 214 1.88 -2.51 0.50
C TRP A 214 1.58 -1.28 1.35
N TYR A 215 1.77 -1.38 2.66
CA TYR A 215 1.65 -0.22 3.55
C TYR A 215 2.67 0.88 3.20
N ILE A 216 3.91 0.50 2.92
CA ILE A 216 4.94 1.47 2.49
C ILE A 216 4.53 2.14 1.18
N LEU A 217 4.10 1.37 0.17
CA LEU A 217 3.68 1.91 -1.12
C LEU A 217 2.47 2.85 -1.00
N GLY A 218 1.44 2.44 -0.25
CA GLY A 218 0.25 3.26 -0.01
C GLY A 218 0.58 4.57 0.70
N SER A 219 1.42 4.51 1.74
CA SER A 219 1.87 5.71 2.47
C SER A 219 2.70 6.64 1.58
N LEU A 220 3.60 6.10 0.75
CA LEU A 220 4.37 6.90 -0.21
C LEU A 220 3.48 7.53 -1.29
N SER A 221 2.47 6.82 -1.76
CA SER A 221 1.48 7.35 -2.72
C SER A 221 0.70 8.51 -2.10
N CYS A 222 0.24 8.36 -0.86
CA CYS A 222 -0.44 9.42 -0.11
C CYS A 222 0.46 10.64 0.08
N MET A 223 1.71 10.44 0.46
CA MET A 223 2.71 11.50 0.62
C MET A 223 3.01 12.20 -0.71
N SER A 224 3.15 11.47 -1.79
CA SER A 224 3.34 12.02 -3.14
C SER A 224 2.16 12.89 -3.58
N ALA A 225 0.95 12.47 -3.27
CA ALA A 225 -0.26 13.25 -3.55
C ALA A 225 -0.35 14.53 -2.70
N ALA A 226 0.14 14.48 -1.45
CA ALA A 226 0.16 15.63 -0.54
C ALA A 226 1.21 16.70 -0.92
N TYR A 227 2.34 16.27 -1.51
CA TYR A 227 3.46 17.15 -1.90
C TYR A 227 3.78 17.04 -3.40
N PRO A 228 2.85 17.38 -4.29
CA PRO A 228 3.03 17.20 -5.74
C PRO A 228 4.23 17.97 -6.29
N ARG A 229 4.53 19.16 -5.78
CA ARG A 229 5.70 19.95 -6.24
C ARG A 229 7.03 19.25 -6.03
N ILE A 230 7.14 18.43 -4.99
CA ILE A 230 8.36 17.68 -4.66
C ILE A 230 8.47 16.43 -5.53
N PHE A 231 7.35 15.73 -5.76
CA PHE A 231 7.32 14.41 -6.39
C PHE A 231 6.95 14.44 -7.88
N SER A 232 6.43 15.57 -8.42
CA SER A 232 6.07 15.72 -9.84
C SER A 232 7.25 16.03 -10.76
N GLY A 233 8.45 16.16 -10.21
CA GLY A 233 9.63 16.47 -11.02
C GLY A 233 9.87 15.44 -12.11
N GLU A 234 9.71 15.80 -13.37
CA GLU A 234 10.31 15.14 -14.54
C GLU A 234 11.84 15.23 -14.47
N GLY A 235 12.39 14.93 -13.30
CA GLY A 235 13.82 14.86 -13.15
C GLY A 235 14.33 13.73 -14.03
N LYS A 236 15.01 14.08 -15.11
CA LYS A 236 15.98 13.20 -15.76
C LYS A 236 17.06 12.86 -14.73
N ASN A 237 16.69 12.06 -13.72
CA ASN A 237 17.61 11.54 -12.75
C ASN A 237 18.42 10.44 -13.41
N ASN A 238 19.42 10.85 -14.20
CA ASN A 238 20.50 9.97 -14.66
C ASN A 238 21.48 9.64 -13.52
N GLY A 239 21.15 9.99 -12.27
CA GLY A 239 21.95 9.76 -11.08
C GLY A 239 21.32 8.73 -10.15
N ARG A 240 22.14 8.15 -9.28
CA ARG A 240 21.66 7.25 -8.23
C ARG A 240 20.68 8.00 -7.31
N ILE A 241 19.59 7.35 -6.89
CA ILE A 241 18.58 7.93 -5.97
C ILE A 241 19.25 8.54 -4.75
N PHE A 242 20.27 7.89 -4.21
CA PHE A 242 21.03 8.37 -3.08
C PHE A 242 21.69 9.74 -3.32
N ASP A 243 22.21 9.99 -4.52
CA ASP A 243 22.82 11.28 -4.88
C ASP A 243 21.78 12.40 -4.93
N ALA A 244 20.56 12.10 -5.38
CA ALA A 244 19.45 13.04 -5.35
C ALA A 244 19.05 13.41 -3.92
N GLN A 245 19.04 12.44 -3.02
CA GLN A 245 18.75 12.65 -1.59
C GLN A 245 19.84 13.46 -0.89
N LEU A 246 21.10 13.24 -1.24
CA LEU A 246 22.21 14.07 -0.71
C LEU A 246 22.10 15.53 -1.18
N ARG A 247 21.68 15.77 -2.42
CA ARG A 247 21.43 17.14 -2.91
C ARG A 247 20.25 17.78 -2.18
N LEU A 248 19.19 17.02 -1.89
CA LEU A 248 18.08 17.50 -1.05
C LEU A 248 18.55 17.88 0.33
N LEU A 249 19.34 17.04 0.98
CA LEU A 249 19.92 17.33 2.29
C LEU A 249 20.81 18.58 2.25
N ASP A 250 21.59 18.75 1.19
CA ASP A 250 22.44 19.94 1.00
C ASP A 250 21.61 21.21 0.82
N SER A 251 20.53 21.12 0.03
CA SER A 251 19.58 22.23 -0.15
C SER A 251 18.90 22.63 1.15
N LEU A 252 18.41 21.66 1.94
CA LEU A 252 17.75 21.90 3.24
C LEU A 252 18.71 22.50 4.27
N SER A 253 19.99 22.11 4.24
CA SER A 253 21.01 22.64 5.13
C SER A 253 21.57 23.99 4.68
N HIS A 254 21.16 24.52 3.52
CA HIS A 254 21.78 25.66 2.86
C HIS A 254 23.32 25.50 2.74
N SER A 255 23.75 24.27 2.40
CA SER A 255 25.16 23.84 2.32
C SER A 255 25.93 23.92 3.66
N ASP A 256 25.24 24.10 4.77
CA ASP A 256 25.81 24.09 6.12
C ASP A 256 26.00 22.66 6.63
N MET A 257 27.22 22.20 6.67
CA MET A 257 27.57 20.84 7.11
C MET A 257 27.18 20.56 8.57
N THR A 258 27.14 21.60 9.42
CA THR A 258 26.84 21.43 10.85
C THR A 258 25.36 21.10 11.09
N LYS A 259 24.46 21.51 10.19
CA LYS A 259 23.02 21.26 10.27
C LYS A 259 22.59 19.91 9.70
N LYS A 260 23.42 19.31 8.85
CA LYS A 260 23.06 18.04 8.17
C LYS A 260 22.70 16.90 9.15
N PRO A 261 23.40 16.68 10.28
CA PRO A 261 23.02 15.65 11.24
C PRO A 261 21.66 15.89 11.91
N GLU A 262 21.31 17.15 12.20
CA GLU A 262 20.01 17.51 12.79
C GLU A 262 18.87 17.28 11.78
N ILE A 263 19.06 17.73 10.53
CA ILE A 263 18.07 17.53 9.46
C ILE A 263 17.81 16.04 9.22
N ARG A 264 18.84 15.19 9.21
CA ARG A 264 18.68 13.74 9.07
C ARG A 264 17.81 13.14 10.17
N LYS A 265 17.98 13.60 11.42
CA LYS A 265 17.21 13.13 12.56
C LYS A 265 15.84 13.78 12.69
N GLY A 266 15.60 14.87 11.98
CA GLY A 266 14.33 15.56 11.93
C GLY A 266 13.24 14.70 11.28
N LEU A 267 11.97 15.00 11.56
CA LEU A 267 10.83 14.32 10.95
C LEU A 267 10.82 14.56 9.43
N LEU A 268 10.50 13.52 8.70
CA LEU A 268 10.37 13.59 7.24
C LEU A 268 9.36 14.66 6.81
N LEU A 269 8.22 14.76 7.49
CA LEU A 269 7.17 15.71 7.14
C LEU A 269 7.61 17.16 7.27
N ASP A 270 8.41 17.48 8.29
CA ASP A 270 8.96 18.84 8.46
C ASP A 270 9.91 19.18 7.31
N ALA A 271 10.72 18.21 6.88
CA ALA A 271 11.62 18.37 5.74
C ALA A 271 10.83 18.58 4.43
N LEU A 272 9.79 17.77 4.19
CA LEU A 272 8.92 17.88 3.00
C LEU A 272 8.19 19.23 2.99
N TYR A 273 7.61 19.63 4.10
CA TYR A 273 6.95 20.95 4.21
C TYR A 273 7.91 22.10 3.90
N SER A 274 9.11 22.07 4.46
CA SER A 274 10.13 23.10 4.23
C SER A 274 10.57 23.14 2.75
N MET A 275 10.65 21.99 2.09
CA MET A 275 10.98 21.90 0.67
C MET A 275 9.84 22.45 -0.21
N ASP A 276 8.61 22.05 0.05
CA ASP A 276 7.43 22.50 -0.72
C ASP A 276 7.29 24.03 -0.64
N GLU A 277 7.44 24.58 0.57
CA GLU A 277 7.40 26.02 0.80
C GLU A 277 8.56 26.78 0.09
N SER A 278 9.74 26.16 0.05
CA SER A 278 10.89 26.73 -0.68
C SER A 278 10.65 26.76 -2.20
N ILE A 279 10.04 25.70 -2.75
CA ILE A 279 9.69 25.64 -4.18
C ILE A 279 8.61 26.67 -4.49
N ARG A 280 7.56 26.73 -3.67
CA ARG A 280 6.46 27.69 -3.84
C ARG A 280 6.98 29.15 -3.89
N ARG A 281 7.87 29.53 -2.97
CA ARG A 281 8.46 30.87 -2.96
C ARG A 281 9.29 31.18 -4.20
N LYS A 282 10.00 30.19 -4.74
CA LYS A 282 10.75 30.36 -5.99
C LYS A 282 9.80 30.57 -7.18
N GLU A 283 8.74 29.77 -7.29
CA GLU A 283 7.71 29.91 -8.33
C GLU A 283 7.06 31.31 -8.29
N GLU A 284 6.67 31.79 -7.11
CA GLU A 284 6.09 33.13 -6.93
C GLU A 284 7.07 34.25 -7.33
N THR A 285 8.35 34.08 -7.02
CA THR A 285 9.38 35.07 -7.37
C THR A 285 9.59 35.12 -8.89
N GLU A 286 9.64 33.96 -9.54
CA GLU A 286 9.79 33.86 -10.99
C GLU A 286 8.57 34.43 -11.72
N GLU A 287 7.36 34.17 -11.24
CA GLU A 287 6.12 34.73 -11.79
C GLU A 287 6.08 36.25 -11.67
N ASN A 288 6.45 36.78 -10.52
CA ASN A 288 6.56 38.23 -10.32
C ASN A 288 7.61 38.92 -11.21
N LEU A 289 8.70 38.20 -11.54
CA LEU A 289 9.71 38.71 -12.49
C LEU A 289 9.24 38.70 -13.94
N ARG A 290 8.41 37.71 -14.32
CA ARG A 290 7.81 37.60 -15.67
C ARG A 290 6.72 38.67 -15.93
N ASN A 291 6.04 39.11 -14.87
CA ASN A 291 4.96 40.10 -14.93
C ASN A 291 5.45 41.56 -14.82
N ARG A 292 6.75 41.76 -14.70
CA ARG A 292 7.43 43.10 -14.76
C ARG A 292 8.07 43.32 -16.12
#